data_a2735b37b748e76960753edc9dc96fe5
#
_entry.id   a2735b37b748e76960753edc9dc96fe5
#
_cell.length_a   1.000
_cell.length_b   1.000
_cell.length_c   1.000
_cell.angle_alpha   90.00
_cell.angle_beta   90.00
_cell.angle_gamma   90.00
#
_symmetry.space_group_name_H-M   'P 1'
#
loop_
_entity.id
_entity.type
_entity.pdbx_description
1 polymer ?
#
loop_
_entity_poly.entity_id
_entity_poly.type
_entity_poly.pdbx_seq_one_letter_code
_entity_poly.pdbx_strand_id
1 'polypeptide(L)'
;MHHQRPLNYPFEEVRSLAERGRIEGDRDRKLEPTAYANAVAVYLAFAFDKLTDTNSSLCSWQLDPPRLRTTFGRQALPMVWDFAETNPFGGGAGDYRWCIATQREVIERLGGGPPGIAVQLDAASKGMTEGAVVSTDPPYYDNIGYADLSDYFYVWLRRSLSSVYPELFTTLAVPKAAELVATPYRHGGKEKAEAFFLEGMTQAMRRLSEGVLPDFPVTIYYAFKQAENENEEGTTNTGWETFLEAVIQADFVITGTWPMRTEWASRNVGRGNNALASSVVLVCRPRSTSAGSVSRGEFVAMLKGELPKAVAHLQHSNIAPVDLAQAAIGPGMAVFSRYERVIEADGSPMPVRSALILINQVLDEGLAEQENEFDRDTRWALAWFEQHGMADGPYGDAETLSKAKDTAIAALEADGILEAKKGKVRLLPRQELAADWDPKTDNRPTVWEATQHLIRRLEDSGEESAAELMREMGSLSEIAHDLAYRLYSICEKKKWAEEALSYNGLVVAWPELTRRASSGRAKKPEQQELSS
;
A
#
# COMPACT_ATOMS: atom_id res chain seq x y z
N MET A 1 15.50 -17.43 51.95
CA MET A 1 15.50 -18.39 50.83
C MET A 1 14.06 -18.64 50.40
N HIS A 2 13.52 -17.83 49.50
CA HIS A 2 12.21 -18.09 48.89
C HIS A 2 12.41 -19.06 47.72
N HIS A 3 11.90 -20.28 47.88
CA HIS A 3 11.79 -21.23 46.79
C HIS A 3 10.86 -20.63 45.72
N GLN A 4 11.40 -20.12 44.63
CA GLN A 4 10.66 -19.88 43.41
C GLN A 4 10.23 -21.24 42.85
N ARG A 5 8.94 -21.58 43.03
CA ARG A 5 8.36 -22.72 42.31
C ARG A 5 8.38 -22.41 40.82
N PRO A 6 8.77 -23.34 39.95
CA PRO A 6 8.79 -23.10 38.51
C PRO A 6 7.38 -22.81 38.00
N LEU A 7 7.25 -21.77 37.18
CA LEU A 7 6.01 -21.31 36.53
C LEU A 7 5.37 -22.32 35.54
N ASN A 8 5.88 -23.54 35.47
CA ASN A 8 5.37 -24.60 34.58
C ASN A 8 4.08 -25.27 35.11
N TYR A 9 3.71 -25.01 36.34
CA TYR A 9 2.57 -25.65 37.02
C TYR A 9 1.20 -25.44 36.35
N PRO A 10 0.86 -24.27 35.80
CA PRO A 10 -0.46 -24.08 35.19
C PRO A 10 -0.68 -24.87 33.91
N PHE A 11 0.37 -25.05 33.09
CA PHE A 11 0.25 -25.73 31.78
C PHE A 11 0.18 -27.27 31.91
N GLU A 12 0.91 -27.85 32.86
CA GLU A 12 0.78 -29.29 33.15
C GLU A 12 -0.59 -29.61 33.72
N GLU A 13 -1.14 -28.75 34.56
CA GLU A 13 -2.47 -28.90 35.12
C GLU A 13 -3.58 -28.75 34.05
N VAL A 14 -3.45 -27.76 33.15
CA VAL A 14 -4.35 -27.58 32.00
C VAL A 14 -4.28 -28.78 31.06
N ARG A 15 -3.08 -29.29 30.78
CA ARG A 15 -2.87 -30.50 29.98
C ARG A 15 -3.55 -31.69 30.60
N SER A 16 -3.38 -31.91 31.91
CA SER A 16 -4.03 -32.99 32.67
C SER A 16 -5.56 -32.84 32.70
N LEU A 17 -6.08 -31.58 32.77
CA LEU A 17 -7.53 -31.33 32.71
C LEU A 17 -8.08 -31.56 31.30
N ALA A 18 -7.37 -31.18 30.25
CA ALA A 18 -7.76 -31.43 28.86
C ALA A 18 -7.77 -32.95 28.55
N GLU A 19 -6.78 -33.68 29.06
CA GLU A 19 -6.74 -35.15 28.95
C GLU A 19 -7.92 -35.81 29.67
N ARG A 20 -8.28 -35.34 30.86
CA ARG A 20 -9.44 -35.84 31.63
C ARG A 20 -10.77 -35.48 30.98
N GLY A 21 -10.98 -34.25 30.57
CA GLY A 21 -12.22 -33.78 29.92
C GLY A 21 -12.55 -34.54 28.64
N ARG A 22 -11.54 -35.05 27.93
CA ARG A 22 -11.73 -35.84 26.72
C ARG A 22 -12.20 -37.27 27.02
N ILE A 23 -11.80 -37.85 28.14
CA ILE A 23 -12.23 -39.18 28.53
C ILE A 23 -13.74 -39.23 28.80
N GLU A 24 -14.33 -38.10 29.20
CA GLU A 24 -15.76 -37.99 29.50
C GLU A 24 -16.64 -37.58 28.31
N GLY A 25 -16.09 -36.87 27.30
CA GLY A 25 -16.89 -36.16 26.29
C GLY A 25 -16.96 -36.77 24.88
N ASP A 26 -16.04 -37.62 24.44
CA ASP A 26 -16.02 -38.08 23.04
C ASP A 26 -15.47 -39.50 22.86
N ARG A 27 -16.33 -40.50 23.05
CA ARG A 27 -15.99 -41.92 22.84
C ARG A 27 -15.86 -42.31 21.36
N ASP A 28 -16.30 -41.48 20.42
CA ASP A 28 -16.38 -41.83 18.99
C ASP A 28 -15.23 -41.28 18.12
N ARG A 29 -14.40 -40.35 18.60
CA ARG A 29 -13.28 -39.82 17.84
C ARG A 29 -11.94 -40.42 18.27
N LYS A 30 -11.25 -41.06 17.32
CA LYS A 30 -9.92 -41.71 17.47
C LYS A 30 -8.74 -40.71 17.61
N LEU A 31 -8.91 -39.55 18.25
CA LEU A 31 -7.79 -38.61 18.50
C LEU A 31 -7.09 -39.06 19.79
N GLU A 32 -5.76 -39.15 19.76
CA GLU A 32 -4.98 -39.42 20.97
C GLU A 32 -5.17 -38.30 22.02
N PRO A 33 -5.39 -38.65 23.32
CA PRO A 33 -5.56 -37.67 24.39
C PRO A 33 -4.46 -36.64 24.46
N THR A 34 -3.21 -37.03 24.23
CA THR A 34 -2.04 -36.18 24.22
C THR A 34 -2.07 -35.17 23.06
N ALA A 35 -2.48 -35.58 21.86
CA ALA A 35 -2.58 -34.66 20.70
C ALA A 35 -3.64 -33.57 20.93
N TYR A 36 -4.79 -33.95 21.52
CA TYR A 36 -5.82 -32.97 21.88
C TYR A 36 -5.33 -31.99 22.96
N ALA A 37 -4.70 -32.49 24.02
CA ALA A 37 -4.15 -31.66 25.10
C ALA A 37 -3.08 -30.70 24.58
N ASN A 38 -2.21 -31.15 23.68
CA ASN A 38 -1.21 -30.29 23.02
C ASN A 38 -1.86 -29.19 22.21
N ALA A 39 -2.90 -29.49 21.41
CA ALA A 39 -3.63 -28.50 20.64
C ALA A 39 -4.28 -27.43 21.55
N VAL A 40 -4.93 -27.85 22.65
CA VAL A 40 -5.50 -26.92 23.63
C VAL A 40 -4.41 -26.06 24.27
N ALA A 41 -3.26 -26.65 24.64
CA ALA A 41 -2.13 -25.93 25.22
C ALA A 41 -1.58 -24.84 24.28
N VAL A 42 -1.52 -25.11 22.96
CA VAL A 42 -1.10 -24.12 21.95
C VAL A 42 -2.05 -22.93 21.92
N TYR A 43 -3.36 -23.15 21.84
CA TYR A 43 -4.33 -22.04 21.83
C TYR A 43 -4.34 -21.26 23.14
N LEU A 44 -4.18 -21.92 24.28
CA LEU A 44 -4.05 -21.23 25.57
C LEU A 44 -2.77 -20.43 25.65
N ALA A 45 -1.66 -20.88 25.09
CA ALA A 45 -0.42 -20.12 25.00
C ALA A 45 -0.59 -18.86 24.14
N PHE A 46 -1.30 -18.93 23.01
CA PHE A 46 -1.61 -17.76 22.20
C PHE A 46 -2.54 -16.77 22.92
N ALA A 47 -3.53 -17.27 23.68
CA ALA A 47 -4.37 -16.41 24.51
C ALA A 47 -3.52 -15.71 25.62
N PHE A 48 -2.52 -16.42 26.14
CA PHE A 48 -1.59 -15.85 27.11
C PHE A 48 -0.65 -14.81 26.49
N ASP A 49 -0.13 -15.04 25.32
CA ASP A 49 0.67 -14.02 24.59
C ASP A 49 -0.14 -12.74 24.34
N LYS A 50 -1.41 -12.89 23.96
CA LYS A 50 -2.31 -11.73 23.82
C LYS A 50 -2.53 -11.01 25.15
N LEU A 51 -2.60 -11.75 26.25
CA LEU A 51 -2.67 -11.17 27.59
C LEU A 51 -1.41 -10.39 27.92
N THR A 52 -0.21 -10.90 27.61
CA THR A 52 1.06 -10.22 27.88
C THR A 52 1.20 -8.90 27.13
N ASP A 53 0.65 -8.80 25.92
CA ASP A 53 0.63 -7.55 25.13
C ASP A 53 -0.20 -6.44 25.82
N THR A 54 -1.15 -6.80 26.69
CA THR A 54 -2.01 -5.87 27.41
C THR A 54 -1.68 -5.74 28.90
N ASN A 55 -0.72 -6.52 29.41
CA ASN A 55 -0.37 -6.57 30.84
C ASN A 55 1.14 -6.42 31.10
N SER A 56 1.81 -5.56 30.34
CA SER A 56 3.21 -5.22 30.57
C SER A 56 3.38 -3.84 31.20
N SER A 57 4.56 -3.57 31.75
CA SER A 57 4.94 -2.23 32.21
C SER A 57 5.14 -1.20 31.08
N LEU A 58 4.84 -1.56 29.85
CA LEU A 58 4.86 -0.69 28.68
C LEU A 58 3.45 -0.29 28.22
N CYS A 59 2.40 -0.83 28.87
CA CYS A 59 1.01 -0.49 28.57
C CYS A 59 0.63 0.83 29.23
N SER A 60 0.13 1.79 28.47
CA SER A 60 -0.35 3.06 28.98
C SER A 60 -1.87 3.19 28.85
N TRP A 61 -2.47 4.12 29.61
CA TRP A 61 -3.90 4.39 29.52
C TRP A 61 -4.20 5.45 28.46
N GLN A 62 -5.16 5.20 27.60
CA GLN A 62 -5.71 6.19 26.68
C GLN A 62 -6.99 6.78 27.28
N LEU A 63 -7.09 8.10 27.30
CA LEU A 63 -8.23 8.80 27.90
C LEU A 63 -9.45 8.85 26.99
N ASP A 64 -9.24 8.98 25.67
CA ASP A 64 -10.31 9.13 24.69
C ASP A 64 -10.07 8.27 23.44
N PRO A 65 -10.91 7.25 23.19
CA PRO A 65 -11.81 6.62 24.15
C PRO A 65 -11.03 5.92 25.27
N PRO A 66 -11.57 5.79 26.49
CA PRO A 66 -10.88 5.19 27.62
C PRO A 66 -10.60 3.71 27.35
N ARG A 67 -9.33 3.39 27.18
CA ARG A 67 -8.86 2.01 26.93
C ARG A 67 -7.39 1.85 27.28
N LEU A 68 -7.02 0.60 27.51
CA LEU A 68 -5.63 0.23 27.63
C LEU A 68 -4.93 0.26 26.27
N ARG A 69 -3.75 0.87 26.17
CA ARG A 69 -2.87 0.72 25.00
C ARG A 69 -2.03 -0.52 25.19
N THR A 70 -1.83 -1.25 24.11
CA THR A 70 -0.99 -2.45 24.09
C THR A 70 0.48 -2.10 24.12
N THR A 71 1.33 -3.06 24.51
CA THR A 71 2.79 -2.98 24.46
C THR A 71 3.28 -2.58 23.08
N PHE A 72 2.73 -3.21 22.05
CA PHE A 72 3.05 -2.96 20.65
C PHE A 72 2.07 -1.98 19.98
N GLY A 73 1.83 -0.84 20.61
CA GLY A 73 1.12 0.27 19.95
C GLY A 73 1.87 0.86 18.73
N ARG A 74 3.15 0.50 18.59
CA ARG A 74 4.05 0.72 17.46
C ARG A 74 4.84 -0.55 17.20
N GLN A 75 5.48 -0.66 16.06
CA GLN A 75 6.43 -1.74 15.72
C GLN A 75 7.80 -1.53 16.43
N ALA A 76 7.74 -1.25 17.70
CA ALA A 76 8.89 -1.04 18.59
C ALA A 76 8.46 -1.23 20.04
N LEU A 77 9.40 -1.50 20.93
CA LEU A 77 9.19 -1.46 22.37
C LEU A 77 9.41 0.00 22.85
N PRO A 78 8.35 0.77 23.11
CA PRO A 78 8.47 2.17 23.50
C PRO A 78 8.93 2.29 24.94
N MET A 79 9.69 3.34 25.24
CA MET A 79 9.90 3.76 26.61
C MET A 79 8.66 4.53 27.10
N VAL A 80 8.11 4.14 28.25
CA VAL A 80 6.99 4.83 28.90
C VAL A 80 7.38 5.21 30.34
N TRP A 81 6.90 6.37 30.80
CA TRP A 81 7.16 6.85 32.17
C TRP A 81 6.18 6.26 33.17
N ASP A 82 4.95 6.06 32.76
CA ASP A 82 3.86 5.50 33.53
C ASP A 82 3.20 4.36 32.78
N PHE A 83 2.75 3.36 33.51
CA PHE A 83 2.03 2.23 32.94
C PHE A 83 0.74 1.96 33.70
N ALA A 84 -0.23 1.37 33.00
CA ALA A 84 -1.49 0.95 33.60
C ALA A 84 -1.41 -0.52 34.02
N GLU A 85 -1.62 -0.78 35.31
CA GLU A 85 -1.81 -2.15 35.80
C GLU A 85 -3.27 -2.56 35.66
N THR A 86 -3.49 -3.71 35.09
CA THR A 86 -4.83 -4.31 34.97
C THR A 86 -4.88 -5.63 35.72
N ASN A 87 -6.09 -5.98 36.18
CA ASN A 87 -6.31 -7.29 36.78
C ASN A 87 -6.64 -8.30 35.65
N PRO A 88 -5.76 -9.29 35.38
CA PRO A 88 -5.98 -10.27 34.31
C PRO A 88 -7.21 -11.17 34.51
N PHE A 89 -7.88 -11.09 35.66
CA PHE A 89 -9.09 -11.83 35.98
C PHE A 89 -10.25 -10.92 36.41
N GLY A 90 -10.14 -9.63 36.11
CA GLY A 90 -11.08 -8.60 36.57
C GLY A 90 -12.35 -8.42 35.73
N GLY A 91 -12.48 -9.10 34.61
CA GLY A 91 -13.63 -8.99 33.71
C GLY A 91 -13.63 -7.75 32.81
N GLY A 92 -12.53 -6.97 32.79
CA GLY A 92 -12.36 -5.74 32.02
C GLY A 92 -11.25 -5.84 30.96
N ALA A 93 -10.69 -4.68 30.60
CA ALA A 93 -9.55 -4.61 29.68
C ALA A 93 -8.36 -5.43 30.20
N GLY A 94 -7.75 -6.24 29.33
CA GLY A 94 -6.63 -7.11 29.69
C GLY A 94 -7.03 -8.39 30.45
N ASP A 95 -8.29 -8.79 30.43
CA ASP A 95 -8.76 -10.03 31.07
C ASP A 95 -8.40 -11.27 30.23
N TYR A 96 -7.88 -12.30 30.88
CA TYR A 96 -7.47 -13.55 30.22
C TYR A 96 -8.64 -14.31 29.61
N ARG A 97 -9.83 -14.30 30.26
CA ARG A 97 -11.04 -14.93 29.74
C ARG A 97 -11.48 -14.32 28.41
N TRP A 98 -11.31 -12.99 28.27
CA TRP A 98 -11.57 -12.33 27.01
C TRP A 98 -10.58 -12.78 25.92
N CYS A 99 -9.30 -12.94 26.26
CA CYS A 99 -8.32 -13.49 25.32
C CYS A 99 -8.69 -14.91 24.86
N ILE A 100 -9.15 -15.79 25.79
CA ILE A 100 -9.62 -17.13 25.44
C ILE A 100 -10.90 -17.06 24.58
N ALA A 101 -11.86 -16.20 24.93
CA ALA A 101 -13.11 -16.06 24.19
C ALA A 101 -12.86 -15.63 22.73
N THR A 102 -11.94 -14.69 22.50
CA THR A 102 -11.56 -14.29 21.14
C THR A 102 -10.89 -15.40 20.34
N GLN A 103 -10.07 -16.24 20.97
CA GLN A 103 -9.51 -17.43 20.31
C GLN A 103 -10.58 -18.42 19.93
N ARG A 104 -11.55 -18.68 20.83
CA ARG A 104 -12.68 -19.55 20.56
C ARG A 104 -13.49 -19.07 19.36
N GLU A 105 -13.83 -17.78 19.29
CA GLU A 105 -14.56 -17.21 18.17
C GLU A 105 -13.84 -17.40 16.82
N VAL A 106 -12.51 -17.29 16.80
CA VAL A 106 -11.71 -17.56 15.60
C VAL A 106 -11.84 -19.04 15.20
N ILE A 107 -11.66 -19.96 16.15
CA ILE A 107 -11.76 -21.41 15.90
C ILE A 107 -13.15 -21.79 15.39
N GLU A 108 -14.21 -21.23 15.97
CA GLU A 108 -15.59 -21.48 15.55
C GLU A 108 -15.89 -21.01 14.12
N ARG A 109 -15.18 -19.98 13.65
CA ARG A 109 -15.30 -19.44 12.28
C ARG A 109 -14.39 -20.14 11.26
N LEU A 110 -13.37 -20.87 11.71
CA LEU A 110 -12.53 -21.66 10.82
C LEU A 110 -13.32 -22.86 10.32
N GLY A 111 -13.71 -22.81 9.04
CA GLY A 111 -14.39 -23.94 8.39
C GLY A 111 -13.51 -25.18 8.30
N GLY A 112 -14.14 -26.36 8.27
CA GLY A 112 -13.45 -27.62 8.03
C GLY A 112 -12.97 -27.71 6.57
N GLY A 113 -11.73 -27.32 6.33
CA GLY A 113 -11.02 -27.52 5.05
C GLY A 113 -9.99 -28.64 5.13
N PRO A 114 -9.27 -28.93 4.04
CA PRO A 114 -8.13 -29.83 4.10
C PRO A 114 -7.08 -29.28 5.07
N PRO A 115 -6.36 -30.16 5.82
CA PRO A 115 -5.36 -29.69 6.78
C PRO A 115 -4.23 -28.95 6.09
N GLY A 116 -3.88 -27.77 6.62
CA GLY A 116 -2.70 -27.03 6.24
C GLY A 116 -1.45 -27.56 6.95
N ILE A 117 -0.29 -27.34 6.36
CA ILE A 117 1.02 -27.65 6.94
C ILE A 117 1.77 -26.36 7.14
N ALA A 118 2.25 -26.09 8.35
CA ALA A 118 3.14 -24.97 8.65
C ALA A 118 4.50 -25.52 9.09
N VAL A 119 5.56 -25.02 8.46
CA VAL A 119 6.95 -25.42 8.76
C VAL A 119 7.83 -24.18 8.89
N GLN A 120 8.83 -24.23 9.78
CA GLN A 120 9.88 -23.24 9.85
C GLN A 120 11.04 -23.69 8.98
N LEU A 121 11.30 -22.96 7.90
CA LEU A 121 12.39 -23.23 6.97
C LEU A 121 13.08 -21.93 6.56
N ASP A 122 14.38 -22.03 6.31
CA ASP A 122 15.14 -20.96 5.68
C ASP A 122 14.85 -20.93 4.17
N ALA A 123 14.17 -19.89 3.71
CA ALA A 123 13.80 -19.73 2.31
C ALA A 123 14.98 -19.62 1.36
N ALA A 124 16.16 -19.20 1.85
CA ALA A 124 17.38 -19.11 1.05
C ALA A 124 18.09 -20.47 0.89
N SER A 125 17.90 -21.42 1.83
CA SER A 125 18.65 -22.69 1.87
C SER A 125 17.93 -23.87 1.25
N LYS A 126 16.59 -23.90 1.24
CA LYS A 126 15.79 -25.04 0.76
C LYS A 126 14.67 -24.62 -0.17
N GLY A 127 14.54 -25.32 -1.28
CA GLY A 127 13.37 -25.23 -2.16
C GLY A 127 12.13 -25.77 -1.46
N MET A 128 11.19 -24.89 -1.12
CA MET A 128 9.93 -25.24 -0.46
C MET A 128 8.76 -25.46 -1.43
N THR A 129 8.98 -25.21 -2.70
CA THR A 129 7.89 -24.92 -3.65
C THR A 129 7.87 -25.87 -4.84
N GLU A 130 8.46 -27.07 -4.71
CA GLU A 130 8.46 -28.03 -5.81
C GLU A 130 7.05 -28.37 -6.25
N GLY A 131 6.67 -27.90 -7.46
CA GLY A 131 5.34 -28.09 -8.02
C GLY A 131 4.21 -27.28 -7.33
N ALA A 132 4.53 -26.18 -6.66
CA ALA A 132 3.55 -25.35 -5.95
C ALA A 132 3.22 -24.05 -6.68
N VAL A 133 2.02 -23.53 -6.42
CA VAL A 133 1.66 -22.12 -6.67
C VAL A 133 2.13 -21.32 -5.46
N VAL A 134 2.89 -20.24 -5.70
CA VAL A 134 3.55 -19.48 -4.64
C VAL A 134 2.95 -18.10 -4.46
N SER A 135 2.66 -17.77 -3.21
CA SER A 135 2.31 -16.44 -2.74
C SER A 135 3.18 -16.11 -1.54
N THR A 136 3.97 -15.05 -1.59
CA THR A 136 4.96 -14.73 -0.56
C THR A 136 4.93 -13.27 -0.14
N ASP A 137 5.24 -13.01 1.14
CA ASP A 137 5.36 -11.69 1.75
C ASP A 137 6.74 -11.64 2.44
N PRO A 138 7.80 -11.25 1.71
CA PRO A 138 9.16 -11.22 2.23
C PRO A 138 9.38 -10.05 3.18
N PRO A 139 10.45 -10.05 4.00
CA PRO A 139 10.79 -8.91 4.83
C PRO A 139 11.10 -7.67 3.98
N TYR A 140 10.66 -6.48 4.47
CA TYR A 140 10.75 -5.22 3.76
C TYR A 140 12.05 -4.47 4.08
N TYR A 141 13.14 -4.91 3.51
CA TYR A 141 14.48 -4.34 3.62
C TYR A 141 14.93 -4.10 5.08
N ASP A 142 14.88 -2.88 5.61
CA ASP A 142 15.27 -2.50 6.97
C ASP A 142 14.11 -2.07 7.89
N ASN A 143 12.89 -2.32 7.45
CA ASN A 143 11.70 -1.70 8.03
C ASN A 143 11.40 -2.19 9.46
N ILE A 144 11.50 -3.51 9.70
CA ILE A 144 11.15 -4.12 10.98
C ILE A 144 12.12 -5.24 11.31
N GLY A 145 12.80 -5.14 12.46
CA GLY A 145 13.57 -6.24 13.04
C GLY A 145 12.65 -7.18 13.79
N TYR A 146 11.96 -8.08 13.09
CA TYR A 146 10.97 -8.98 13.72
C TYR A 146 11.59 -9.87 14.79
N ALA A 147 12.81 -10.33 14.61
CA ALA A 147 13.49 -11.19 15.58
C ALA A 147 13.74 -10.49 16.93
N ASP A 148 13.97 -9.17 16.93
CA ASP A 148 14.12 -8.40 18.17
C ASP A 148 12.77 -8.24 18.88
N LEU A 149 11.70 -7.94 18.14
CA LEU A 149 10.36 -7.78 18.70
C LEU A 149 9.78 -9.12 19.18
N SER A 150 10.08 -10.19 18.46
CA SER A 150 9.60 -11.55 18.77
C SER A 150 10.15 -12.09 20.07
N ASP A 151 11.31 -11.62 20.55
CA ASP A 151 11.87 -12.02 21.87
C ASP A 151 10.89 -11.79 23.01
N TYR A 152 10.05 -10.76 22.91
CA TYR A 152 9.03 -10.46 23.91
C TYR A 152 8.04 -11.63 24.10
N PHE A 153 7.55 -12.21 23.00
CA PHE A 153 6.64 -13.35 23.05
C PHE A 153 7.38 -14.68 23.19
N TYR A 154 8.56 -14.78 22.62
CA TYR A 154 9.35 -16.01 22.63
C TYR A 154 9.64 -16.53 24.04
N VAL A 155 9.92 -15.64 25.00
CA VAL A 155 10.18 -16.04 26.39
C VAL A 155 9.00 -16.76 27.04
N TRP A 156 7.78 -16.39 26.67
CA TRP A 156 6.54 -16.99 27.16
C TRP A 156 6.20 -18.28 26.43
N LEU A 157 6.27 -18.26 25.09
CA LEU A 157 6.04 -19.43 24.25
C LEU A 157 7.02 -20.55 24.57
N ARG A 158 8.30 -20.23 24.75
CA ARG A 158 9.31 -21.21 25.15
C ARG A 158 8.98 -21.89 26.48
N ARG A 159 8.51 -21.13 27.46
CA ARG A 159 8.09 -21.70 28.77
C ARG A 159 6.83 -22.56 28.64
N SER A 160 5.91 -22.17 27.81
CA SER A 160 4.60 -22.82 27.67
C SER A 160 4.63 -24.03 26.75
N LEU A 161 5.40 -23.98 25.65
CA LEU A 161 5.30 -24.91 24.54
C LEU A 161 6.58 -25.72 24.25
N SER A 162 7.65 -25.56 25.03
CA SER A 162 8.90 -26.31 24.80
C SER A 162 8.73 -27.84 24.91
N SER A 163 7.73 -28.32 25.64
CA SER A 163 7.39 -29.74 25.71
C SER A 163 6.56 -30.22 24.52
N VAL A 164 5.89 -29.31 23.80
CA VAL A 164 5.07 -29.61 22.62
C VAL A 164 5.89 -29.51 21.33
N TYR A 165 6.77 -28.49 21.26
CA TYR A 165 7.63 -28.19 20.10
C TYR A 165 9.08 -27.98 20.55
N PRO A 166 9.77 -29.02 21.05
CA PRO A 166 11.13 -28.88 21.59
C PRO A 166 12.15 -28.34 20.56
N GLU A 167 11.98 -28.67 19.28
CA GLU A 167 12.84 -28.23 18.20
C GLU A 167 12.75 -26.73 17.91
N LEU A 168 11.59 -26.10 18.14
CA LEU A 168 11.42 -24.65 17.91
C LEU A 168 11.99 -23.78 19.04
N PHE A 169 12.14 -24.35 20.24
CA PHE A 169 12.52 -23.60 21.45
C PHE A 169 13.90 -23.99 22.00
N THR A 170 14.83 -24.34 21.11
CA THR A 170 16.19 -24.77 21.47
C THR A 170 17.10 -23.62 21.92
N THR A 171 16.85 -22.39 21.47
CA THR A 171 17.65 -21.21 21.78
C THR A 171 17.11 -20.41 22.94
N LEU A 172 17.96 -19.54 23.54
CA LEU A 172 17.54 -18.67 24.64
C LEU A 172 16.70 -17.48 24.18
N ALA A 173 16.96 -17.01 22.97
CA ALA A 173 16.27 -15.91 22.30
C ALA A 173 16.07 -16.27 20.82
N VAL A 174 15.21 -15.51 20.14
CA VAL A 174 14.98 -15.69 18.69
C VAL A 174 16.30 -15.49 17.93
N PRO A 175 16.68 -16.40 17.00
CA PRO A 175 17.87 -16.21 16.17
C PRO A 175 17.77 -14.95 15.32
N LYS A 176 18.80 -14.09 15.35
CA LYS A 176 18.81 -12.78 14.67
C LYS A 176 19.72 -12.74 13.46
N ALA A 177 20.78 -13.55 13.47
CA ALA A 177 21.79 -13.53 12.42
C ALA A 177 21.27 -14.02 11.05
N ALA A 178 20.28 -14.91 11.06
CA ALA A 178 19.68 -15.47 9.85
C ALA A 178 18.46 -14.65 9.36
N GLU A 179 18.00 -13.65 10.12
CA GLU A 179 16.90 -12.80 9.69
C GLU A 179 17.34 -11.91 8.55
N LEU A 180 16.67 -12.02 7.40
CA LEU A 180 17.02 -11.34 6.17
C LEU A 180 16.50 -9.89 6.19
N VAL A 181 17.12 -9.05 7.04
CA VAL A 181 16.83 -7.63 7.21
C VAL A 181 18.12 -6.82 7.12
N ALA A 182 18.12 -5.73 6.34
CA ALA A 182 19.29 -4.89 6.11
C ALA A 182 19.59 -3.97 7.30
N THR A 183 19.84 -4.53 8.47
CA THR A 183 20.07 -3.78 9.72
C THR A 183 21.56 -3.47 9.91
N PRO A 184 22.02 -2.20 9.79
CA PRO A 184 23.44 -1.86 9.78
C PRO A 184 24.22 -2.31 11.01
N TYR A 185 23.62 -2.21 12.21
CA TYR A 185 24.32 -2.60 13.45
C TYR A 185 24.58 -4.10 13.57
N ARG A 186 23.81 -4.95 12.88
CA ARG A 186 24.01 -6.41 12.87
C ARG A 186 25.11 -6.85 11.89
N HIS A 187 25.33 -6.05 10.83
CA HIS A 187 26.21 -6.43 9.71
C HIS A 187 27.47 -5.57 9.60
N GLY A 188 27.73 -4.68 10.58
CA GLY A 188 28.94 -3.86 10.62
C GLY A 188 28.96 -2.71 9.60
N GLY A 189 27.79 -2.14 9.30
CA GLY A 189 27.61 -0.95 8.48
C GLY A 189 26.56 -1.12 7.38
N LYS A 190 26.16 -0.01 6.78
CA LYS A 190 25.06 0.07 5.80
C LYS A 190 25.36 -0.78 4.56
N GLU A 191 26.52 -0.62 3.95
CA GLU A 191 26.92 -1.32 2.71
C GLU A 191 26.90 -2.84 2.88
N LYS A 192 27.39 -3.33 4.03
CA LYS A 192 27.40 -4.78 4.32
C LYS A 192 26.00 -5.32 4.59
N ALA A 193 25.14 -4.53 5.24
CA ALA A 193 23.76 -4.91 5.47
C ALA A 193 22.97 -4.99 4.16
N GLU A 194 23.21 -4.07 3.25
CA GLU A 194 22.63 -4.04 1.91
C GLU A 194 23.08 -5.24 1.06
N ALA A 195 24.38 -5.53 1.06
CA ALA A 195 24.94 -6.72 0.38
C ALA A 195 24.37 -8.02 0.95
N PHE A 196 24.26 -8.15 2.27
CA PHE A 196 23.66 -9.30 2.95
C PHE A 196 22.21 -9.51 2.53
N PHE A 197 21.41 -8.42 2.51
CA PHE A 197 20.00 -8.48 2.09
C PHE A 197 19.88 -8.89 0.62
N LEU A 198 20.64 -8.24 -0.27
CA LEU A 198 20.62 -8.52 -1.70
C LEU A 198 20.98 -9.98 -2.00
N GLU A 199 22.07 -10.47 -1.42
CA GLU A 199 22.54 -11.85 -1.62
C GLU A 199 21.51 -12.87 -1.13
N GLY A 200 21.05 -12.74 0.10
CA GLY A 200 20.09 -13.67 0.70
C GLY A 200 18.74 -13.63 0.00
N MET A 201 18.24 -12.43 -0.35
CA MET A 201 16.97 -12.28 -1.07
C MET A 201 17.07 -12.86 -2.48
N THR A 202 18.17 -12.61 -3.20
CA THR A 202 18.43 -13.22 -4.52
C THR A 202 18.40 -14.73 -4.44
N GLN A 203 19.03 -15.31 -3.41
CA GLN A 203 19.03 -16.76 -3.23
C GLN A 203 17.64 -17.32 -2.91
N ALA A 204 16.88 -16.66 -2.03
CA ALA A 204 15.50 -17.05 -1.73
C ALA A 204 14.63 -16.99 -2.99
N MET A 205 14.69 -15.89 -3.75
CA MET A 205 13.94 -15.74 -5.00
C MET A 205 14.35 -16.78 -6.06
N ARG A 206 15.65 -17.11 -6.15
CA ARG A 206 16.12 -18.16 -7.06
C ARG A 206 15.55 -19.53 -6.70
N ARG A 207 15.48 -19.85 -5.41
CA ARG A 207 14.83 -21.10 -4.96
C ARG A 207 13.36 -21.16 -5.31
N LEU A 208 12.66 -20.02 -5.21
CA LEU A 208 11.28 -19.92 -5.67
C LEU A 208 11.18 -20.13 -7.19
N SER A 209 12.03 -19.47 -7.99
CA SER A 209 12.04 -19.59 -9.45
C SER A 209 12.28 -21.02 -9.93
N GLU A 210 13.15 -21.77 -9.25
CA GLU A 210 13.48 -23.16 -9.57
C GLU A 210 12.34 -24.15 -9.25
N GLY A 211 11.51 -23.85 -8.24
CA GLY A 211 10.52 -24.82 -7.70
C GLY A 211 9.08 -24.61 -8.15
N VAL A 212 8.73 -23.44 -8.69
CA VAL A 212 7.34 -23.11 -9.01
C VAL A 212 6.81 -23.81 -10.25
N LEU A 213 5.49 -24.01 -10.31
CA LEU A 213 4.79 -24.44 -11.50
C LEU A 213 4.88 -23.34 -12.58
N PRO A 214 5.43 -23.59 -13.77
CA PRO A 214 5.64 -22.56 -14.78
C PRO A 214 4.34 -21.97 -15.33
N ASP A 215 3.25 -22.69 -15.27
CA ASP A 215 1.94 -22.25 -15.75
C ASP A 215 1.30 -21.20 -14.84
N PHE A 216 1.74 -21.10 -13.58
CA PHE A 216 1.19 -20.18 -12.60
C PHE A 216 2.20 -19.06 -12.25
N PRO A 217 1.72 -17.84 -12.02
CA PRO A 217 2.59 -16.77 -11.55
C PRO A 217 2.95 -16.96 -10.07
N VAL A 218 4.11 -16.43 -9.70
CA VAL A 218 4.47 -16.14 -8.31
C VAL A 218 3.93 -14.77 -7.95
N THR A 219 3.22 -14.65 -6.83
CA THR A 219 2.79 -13.36 -6.28
C THR A 219 3.66 -12.99 -5.10
N ILE A 220 4.24 -11.79 -5.14
CA ILE A 220 5.11 -11.26 -4.09
C ILE A 220 4.48 -9.98 -3.55
N TYR A 221 4.11 -9.98 -2.28
CA TYR A 221 3.57 -8.80 -1.60
C TYR A 221 4.73 -7.96 -1.07
N TYR A 222 4.73 -6.68 -1.37
CA TYR A 222 5.75 -5.77 -0.90
C TYR A 222 5.16 -4.40 -0.59
N ALA A 223 5.45 -3.86 0.60
CA ALA A 223 5.15 -2.49 0.94
C ALA A 223 6.46 -1.73 1.17
N PHE A 224 6.63 -0.56 0.56
CA PHE A 224 7.80 0.25 0.78
C PHE A 224 7.41 1.62 1.35
N LYS A 225 8.28 2.15 2.20
CA LYS A 225 8.17 3.54 2.62
C LYS A 225 8.83 4.40 1.55
N GLN A 226 8.12 5.43 1.11
CA GLN A 226 8.77 6.51 0.39
C GLN A 226 9.78 7.14 1.34
N ALA A 227 11.07 7.09 1.00
CA ALA A 227 12.11 7.67 1.84
C ALA A 227 11.95 9.20 1.82
N GLU A 228 11.82 9.81 3.01
CA GLU A 228 11.85 11.27 3.19
C GLU A 228 13.24 11.89 2.94
N ASN A 229 14.19 11.12 2.42
CA ASN A 229 15.54 11.60 2.15
C ASN A 229 15.63 12.23 0.76
N GLU A 230 15.53 13.52 0.77
CA GLU A 230 15.79 14.44 -0.33
C GLU A 230 17.29 14.44 -0.70
N ASN A 231 17.70 13.57 -1.59
CA ASN A 231 18.91 13.80 -2.36
C ASN A 231 18.50 14.33 -3.74
N GLU A 232 19.17 15.37 -4.21
CA GLU A 232 18.86 16.17 -5.40
C GLU A 232 18.81 15.42 -6.75
N GLU A 233 18.96 14.09 -6.75
CA GLU A 233 19.02 13.24 -7.94
C GLU A 233 17.95 12.14 -7.95
N GLY A 234 16.68 12.53 -7.86
CA GLY A 234 15.56 11.60 -8.07
C GLY A 234 15.29 10.67 -6.85
N THR A 235 14.11 10.73 -6.33
CA THR A 235 13.61 9.98 -5.16
C THR A 235 13.54 8.48 -5.46
N THR A 236 14.65 7.78 -5.33
CA THR A 236 14.69 6.31 -5.41
C THR A 236 14.87 5.73 -4.01
N ASN A 237 14.03 4.75 -3.67
CA ASN A 237 14.09 4.07 -2.37
C ASN A 237 15.06 2.90 -2.48
N THR A 238 16.23 3.02 -1.85
CA THR A 238 17.29 1.99 -1.86
C THR A 238 16.76 0.58 -1.56
N GLY A 239 15.83 0.45 -0.61
CA GLY A 239 15.25 -0.85 -0.25
C GLY A 239 14.42 -1.48 -1.35
N TRP A 240 13.66 -0.67 -2.08
CA TRP A 240 12.86 -1.14 -3.22
C TRP A 240 13.74 -1.53 -4.41
N GLU A 241 14.74 -0.72 -4.72
CA GLU A 241 15.71 -1.01 -5.79
C GLU A 241 16.43 -2.33 -5.52
N THR A 242 16.97 -2.50 -4.31
CA THR A 242 17.68 -3.70 -3.89
C THR A 242 16.79 -4.94 -3.96
N PHE A 243 15.52 -4.80 -3.59
CA PHE A 243 14.55 -5.88 -3.67
C PHE A 243 14.23 -6.27 -5.12
N LEU A 244 13.95 -5.30 -5.99
CA LEU A 244 13.72 -5.57 -7.41
C LEU A 244 14.95 -6.16 -8.09
N GLU A 245 16.15 -5.68 -7.73
CA GLU A 245 17.42 -6.25 -8.21
C GLU A 245 17.50 -7.73 -7.86
N ALA A 246 17.16 -8.11 -6.61
CA ALA A 246 17.16 -9.51 -6.19
C ALA A 246 16.18 -10.37 -7.00
N VAL A 247 14.97 -9.86 -7.27
CA VAL A 247 13.96 -10.56 -8.07
C VAL A 247 14.45 -10.79 -9.51
N ILE A 248 15.10 -9.79 -10.12
CA ILE A 248 15.59 -9.86 -11.51
C ILE A 248 16.82 -10.76 -11.61
N GLN A 249 17.75 -10.69 -10.66
CA GLN A 249 18.93 -11.56 -10.58
C GLN A 249 18.55 -13.03 -10.33
N ALA A 250 17.37 -13.28 -9.80
CA ALA A 250 16.81 -14.62 -9.63
C ALA A 250 16.05 -15.14 -10.87
N ASP A 251 16.26 -14.51 -12.02
CA ASP A 251 15.65 -14.85 -13.31
C ASP A 251 14.12 -14.82 -13.33
N PHE A 252 13.53 -13.88 -12.60
CA PHE A 252 12.11 -13.56 -12.73
C PHE A 252 11.86 -12.45 -13.76
N VAL A 253 10.76 -12.58 -14.49
CA VAL A 253 10.10 -11.49 -15.23
C VAL A 253 8.93 -10.97 -14.40
N ILE A 254 8.88 -9.67 -14.20
CA ILE A 254 7.73 -9.00 -13.59
C ILE A 254 6.70 -8.80 -14.71
N THR A 255 5.58 -9.52 -14.65
CA THR A 255 4.53 -9.46 -15.69
C THR A 255 3.41 -8.48 -15.36
N GLY A 256 3.36 -7.99 -14.13
CA GLY A 256 2.39 -6.99 -13.70
C GLY A 256 2.55 -6.62 -12.23
N THR A 257 1.88 -5.53 -11.85
CA THR A 257 1.76 -5.08 -10.46
C THR A 257 0.31 -4.76 -10.16
N TRP A 258 -0.12 -5.12 -8.95
CA TRP A 258 -1.46 -4.81 -8.47
C TRP A 258 -1.34 -4.01 -7.17
N PRO A 259 -1.64 -2.71 -7.19
CA PRO A 259 -1.74 -1.94 -5.96
C PRO A 259 -2.93 -2.44 -5.14
N MET A 260 -2.71 -2.67 -3.85
CA MET A 260 -3.73 -3.14 -2.92
C MET A 260 -3.79 -2.23 -1.70
N ARG A 261 -4.97 -1.73 -1.36
CA ARG A 261 -5.18 -1.00 -0.11
C ARG A 261 -5.16 -1.97 1.06
N THR A 262 -4.06 -2.02 1.78
CA THR A 262 -3.90 -2.84 2.99
C THR A 262 -4.03 -2.02 4.27
N GLU A 263 -4.08 -0.70 4.18
CA GLU A 263 -4.11 0.20 5.32
C GLU A 263 -5.51 0.74 5.63
N TRP A 264 -5.86 0.76 6.92
CA TRP A 264 -7.13 1.32 7.39
C TRP A 264 -7.09 2.85 7.31
N ALA A 265 -8.18 3.45 6.82
CA ALA A 265 -8.35 4.91 6.76
C ALA A 265 -8.26 5.63 8.13
N SER A 266 -8.24 4.89 9.24
CA SER A 266 -8.16 5.39 10.60
C SER A 266 -6.75 5.50 11.18
N ARG A 267 -5.67 5.21 10.43
CA ARG A 267 -4.30 5.40 10.92
C ARG A 267 -4.01 6.88 11.14
N ASN A 268 -3.60 7.23 12.38
CA ASN A 268 -3.26 8.61 12.77
C ASN A 268 -2.10 9.22 11.96
N VAL A 269 -1.31 8.43 11.25
CA VAL A 269 -0.20 8.86 10.40
C VAL A 269 -0.67 9.32 9.01
N GLY A 270 -1.90 8.94 8.60
CA GLY A 270 -2.44 9.27 7.26
C GLY A 270 -3.40 10.47 7.22
N ARG A 271 -3.76 11.05 8.37
CA ARG A 271 -4.62 12.25 8.38
C ARG A 271 -3.83 13.48 8.00
N GLY A 272 -4.05 13.98 6.78
CA GLY A 272 -3.43 15.20 6.27
C GLY A 272 -2.11 15.03 5.52
N ASN A 273 -1.64 13.79 5.27
CA ASN A 273 -0.46 13.53 4.45
C ASN A 273 -0.83 12.66 3.24
N ASN A 274 -0.26 12.94 2.09
CA ASN A 274 -0.26 12.10 0.88
C ASN A 274 0.58 10.82 1.11
N ALA A 275 0.21 10.01 2.11
CA ALA A 275 0.89 8.74 2.33
C ALA A 275 0.35 7.68 1.37
N LEU A 276 1.24 6.92 0.74
CA LEU A 276 0.89 5.72 -0.01
C LEU A 276 0.01 4.83 0.88
N ALA A 277 -1.19 4.55 0.42
CA ALA A 277 -2.20 3.81 1.18
C ALA A 277 -2.21 2.32 0.85
N SER A 278 -1.37 1.87 -0.08
CA SER A 278 -1.44 0.51 -0.62
C SER A 278 -0.09 -0.19 -0.67
N SER A 279 -0.12 -1.50 -0.48
CA SER A 279 0.96 -2.41 -0.79
C SER A 279 0.91 -2.77 -2.28
N VAL A 280 2.03 -3.18 -2.86
CA VAL A 280 2.11 -3.66 -4.23
C VAL A 280 2.25 -5.17 -4.24
N VAL A 281 1.46 -5.84 -5.05
CA VAL A 281 1.66 -7.24 -5.38
C VAL A 281 2.38 -7.32 -6.72
N LEU A 282 3.61 -7.83 -6.72
CA LEU A 282 4.33 -8.17 -7.93
C LEU A 282 3.85 -9.51 -8.44
N VAL A 283 3.56 -9.59 -9.73
CA VAL A 283 3.22 -10.81 -10.44
C VAL A 283 4.42 -11.21 -11.28
N CYS A 284 5.06 -12.30 -10.90
CA CYS A 284 6.34 -12.73 -11.47
C CYS A 284 6.21 -14.10 -12.15
N ARG A 285 7.01 -14.32 -13.19
CA ARG A 285 7.19 -15.63 -13.84
C ARG A 285 8.66 -15.91 -14.07
N PRO A 286 9.11 -17.16 -14.07
CA PRO A 286 10.47 -17.50 -14.48
C PRO A 286 10.75 -16.94 -15.89
N ARG A 287 11.94 -16.35 -16.06
CA ARG A 287 12.39 -15.82 -17.36
C ARG A 287 12.72 -16.97 -18.30
N SER A 288 12.38 -16.79 -19.59
CA SER A 288 12.79 -17.73 -20.63
C SER A 288 14.31 -17.78 -20.72
N THR A 289 14.87 -18.99 -20.83
CA THR A 289 16.31 -19.21 -21.07
C THR A 289 16.77 -18.69 -22.43
N SER A 290 15.84 -18.37 -23.33
CA SER A 290 16.11 -17.78 -24.65
C SER A 290 16.04 -16.25 -24.66
N ALA A 291 15.90 -15.61 -23.51
CA ALA A 291 15.86 -14.15 -23.39
C ALA A 291 17.19 -13.54 -23.89
N GLY A 292 17.11 -12.62 -24.85
CA GLY A 292 18.27 -11.92 -25.40
C GLY A 292 18.59 -10.64 -24.63
N SER A 293 19.69 -10.00 -25.01
CA SER A 293 20.06 -8.66 -24.52
C SER A 293 19.61 -7.58 -25.52
N VAL A 294 19.31 -6.38 -25.03
CA VAL A 294 18.96 -5.20 -25.84
C VAL A 294 19.78 -4.00 -25.42
N SER A 295 19.91 -3.03 -26.31
CA SER A 295 20.53 -1.75 -25.97
C SER A 295 19.58 -0.86 -25.16
N ARG A 296 20.15 0.12 -24.44
CA ARG A 296 19.37 1.18 -23.77
C ARG A 296 18.39 1.88 -24.70
N GLY A 297 18.83 2.17 -25.95
CA GLY A 297 17.97 2.85 -26.95
C GLY A 297 16.73 2.04 -27.32
N GLU A 298 16.90 0.75 -27.57
CA GLU A 298 15.80 -0.18 -27.86
C GLU A 298 14.86 -0.32 -26.63
N PHE A 299 15.41 -0.45 -25.43
CA PHE A 299 14.62 -0.49 -24.21
C PHE A 299 13.75 0.76 -24.05
N VAL A 300 14.33 1.96 -24.19
CA VAL A 300 13.59 3.24 -24.09
C VAL A 300 12.51 3.34 -25.18
N ALA A 301 12.80 2.91 -26.40
CA ALA A 301 11.82 2.93 -27.49
C ALA A 301 10.59 2.01 -27.20
N MET A 302 10.86 0.82 -26.69
CA MET A 302 9.78 -0.10 -26.28
C MET A 302 9.01 0.42 -25.08
N LEU A 303 9.71 1.00 -24.09
CA LEU A 303 9.09 1.59 -22.91
C LEU A 303 8.13 2.72 -23.30
N LYS A 304 8.54 3.63 -24.21
CA LYS A 304 7.68 4.70 -24.77
C LYS A 304 6.47 4.18 -25.56
N GLY A 305 6.57 3.00 -26.15
CA GLY A 305 5.47 2.38 -26.88
C GLY A 305 4.46 1.64 -26.01
N GLU A 306 4.90 1.06 -24.88
CA GLU A 306 4.08 0.18 -24.05
C GLU A 306 3.56 0.87 -22.77
N LEU A 307 4.40 1.67 -22.08
CA LEU A 307 4.06 2.25 -20.79
C LEU A 307 2.88 3.22 -20.81
N PRO A 308 2.74 4.15 -21.78
CA PRO A 308 1.60 5.06 -21.81
C PRO A 308 0.25 4.33 -21.91
N LYS A 309 0.18 3.24 -22.67
CA LYS A 309 -1.03 2.41 -22.79
C LYS A 309 -1.38 1.70 -21.49
N ALA A 310 -0.37 1.21 -20.77
CA ALA A 310 -0.57 0.59 -19.48
C ALA A 310 -1.02 1.63 -18.43
N VAL A 311 -0.46 2.83 -18.46
CA VAL A 311 -0.85 3.94 -17.58
C VAL A 311 -2.30 4.34 -17.81
N ALA A 312 -2.72 4.53 -19.07
CA ALA A 312 -4.12 4.80 -19.40
C ALA A 312 -5.06 3.71 -18.85
N HIS A 313 -4.66 2.44 -18.95
CA HIS A 313 -5.44 1.34 -18.36
C HIS A 313 -5.51 1.41 -16.83
N LEU A 314 -4.42 1.78 -16.14
CA LEU A 314 -4.40 1.97 -14.69
C LEU A 314 -5.32 3.13 -14.26
N GLN A 315 -5.30 4.26 -15.00
CA GLN A 315 -6.19 5.40 -14.77
C GLN A 315 -7.67 5.00 -14.93
N HIS A 316 -8.03 4.30 -16.03
CA HIS A 316 -9.38 3.79 -16.23
C HIS A 316 -9.82 2.75 -15.18
N SER A 317 -8.87 2.07 -14.55
CA SER A 317 -9.12 1.16 -13.42
C SER A 317 -9.23 1.89 -12.07
N ASN A 318 -9.23 3.23 -12.08
CA ASN A 318 -9.34 4.10 -10.90
C ASN A 318 -8.25 3.84 -9.83
N ILE A 319 -7.03 3.58 -10.25
CA ILE A 319 -5.88 3.55 -9.35
C ILE A 319 -5.70 4.97 -8.79
N ALA A 320 -5.60 5.09 -7.46
CA ALA A 320 -5.41 6.39 -6.84
C ALA A 320 -4.18 7.11 -7.40
N PRO A 321 -4.23 8.43 -7.69
CA PRO A 321 -3.09 9.18 -8.23
C PRO A 321 -1.81 9.04 -7.40
N VAL A 322 -1.93 8.98 -6.08
CA VAL A 322 -0.81 8.74 -5.16
C VAL A 322 -0.11 7.38 -5.44
N ASP A 323 -0.86 6.38 -5.89
CA ASP A 323 -0.36 5.04 -6.16
C ASP A 323 0.03 4.83 -7.64
N LEU A 324 -0.28 5.78 -8.53
CA LEU A 324 -0.11 5.62 -9.98
C LEU A 324 1.35 5.40 -10.37
N ALA A 325 2.26 6.20 -9.82
CA ALA A 325 3.70 6.05 -10.11
C ALA A 325 4.20 4.66 -9.69
N GLN A 326 3.77 4.18 -8.53
CA GLN A 326 4.10 2.85 -8.04
C GLN A 326 3.48 1.73 -8.88
N ALA A 327 2.23 1.89 -9.31
CA ALA A 327 1.56 0.94 -10.18
C ALA A 327 2.20 0.89 -11.58
N ALA A 328 2.67 2.02 -12.10
CA ALA A 328 3.35 2.12 -13.40
C ALA A 328 4.74 1.45 -13.40
N ILE A 329 5.38 1.28 -12.25
CA ILE A 329 6.63 0.53 -12.15
C ILE A 329 6.47 -0.88 -12.71
N GLY A 330 5.35 -1.57 -12.46
CA GLY A 330 5.15 -2.91 -12.94
C GLY A 330 5.19 -3.07 -14.45
N PRO A 331 4.36 -2.37 -15.22
CA PRO A 331 4.44 -2.36 -16.67
C PRO A 331 5.82 -1.95 -17.20
N GLY A 332 6.46 -0.96 -16.59
CA GLY A 332 7.82 -0.55 -16.95
C GLY A 332 8.86 -1.64 -16.69
N MET A 333 8.79 -2.26 -15.52
CA MET A 333 9.68 -3.39 -15.17
C MET A 333 9.37 -4.65 -15.98
N ALA A 334 8.13 -4.84 -16.46
CA ALA A 334 7.81 -5.92 -17.39
C ALA A 334 8.58 -5.79 -18.72
N VAL A 335 8.77 -4.57 -19.20
CA VAL A 335 9.61 -4.32 -20.39
C VAL A 335 11.10 -4.58 -20.05
N PHE A 336 11.58 -4.10 -18.89
CA PHE A 336 12.97 -4.26 -18.48
C PHE A 336 13.37 -5.72 -18.21
N SER A 337 12.58 -6.42 -17.41
CA SER A 337 12.89 -7.78 -16.93
C SER A 337 12.66 -8.87 -17.98
N ARG A 338 12.03 -8.56 -19.10
CA ARG A 338 11.80 -9.44 -20.23
C ARG A 338 13.13 -9.93 -20.86
N TYR A 339 14.14 -9.10 -20.81
CA TYR A 339 15.47 -9.35 -21.35
C TYR A 339 16.43 -9.87 -20.28
N GLU A 340 17.42 -10.64 -20.73
CA GLU A 340 18.51 -11.08 -19.85
C GLU A 340 19.27 -9.86 -19.32
N ARG A 341 19.56 -8.89 -20.23
CA ARG A 341 20.27 -7.65 -19.91
C ARG A 341 19.82 -6.51 -20.83
N VAL A 342 19.72 -5.34 -20.25
CA VAL A 342 19.71 -4.07 -20.99
C VAL A 342 21.12 -3.51 -20.91
N ILE A 343 21.73 -3.18 -22.05
CA ILE A 343 23.13 -2.79 -22.15
C ILE A 343 23.25 -1.26 -22.29
N GLU A 344 23.99 -0.64 -21.41
CA GLU A 344 24.33 0.79 -21.46
C GLU A 344 25.33 1.11 -22.58
N ALA A 345 25.54 2.39 -22.88
CA ALA A 345 26.43 2.84 -23.95
C ALA A 345 27.90 2.44 -23.74
N ASP A 346 28.32 2.21 -22.51
CA ASP A 346 29.67 1.75 -22.15
C ASP A 346 29.82 0.21 -22.18
N GLY A 347 28.76 -0.51 -22.53
CA GLY A 347 28.72 -1.96 -22.57
C GLY A 347 28.40 -2.63 -21.23
N SER A 348 28.19 -1.88 -20.15
CA SER A 348 27.79 -2.41 -18.85
C SER A 348 26.30 -2.76 -18.81
N PRO A 349 25.87 -3.71 -17.97
CA PRO A 349 24.45 -3.95 -17.74
C PRO A 349 23.81 -2.76 -17.00
N MET A 350 22.63 -2.36 -17.44
CA MET A 350 21.85 -1.28 -16.81
C MET A 350 21.37 -1.70 -15.41
N PRO A 351 21.71 -0.94 -14.35
CA PRO A 351 21.18 -1.17 -13.02
C PRO A 351 19.66 -0.97 -12.95
N VAL A 352 18.97 -1.66 -12.05
CA VAL A 352 17.52 -1.47 -11.80
C VAL A 352 17.19 -0.02 -11.47
N ARG A 353 18.04 0.68 -10.71
CA ARG A 353 17.89 2.11 -10.42
C ARG A 353 17.76 2.95 -11.69
N SER A 354 18.63 2.72 -12.68
CA SER A 354 18.58 3.45 -13.95
C SER A 354 17.30 3.16 -14.73
N ALA A 355 16.86 1.89 -14.71
CA ALA A 355 15.59 1.51 -15.33
C ALA A 355 14.40 2.21 -14.66
N LEU A 356 14.34 2.27 -13.33
CA LEU A 356 13.29 2.97 -12.58
C LEU A 356 13.25 4.46 -12.88
N ILE A 357 14.41 5.13 -13.00
CA ILE A 357 14.49 6.53 -13.39
C ILE A 357 13.90 6.75 -14.79
N LEU A 358 14.24 5.89 -15.76
CA LEU A 358 13.71 5.96 -17.10
C LEU A 358 12.19 5.67 -17.14
N ILE A 359 11.71 4.72 -16.35
CA ILE A 359 10.27 4.41 -16.23
C ILE A 359 9.52 5.64 -15.72
N ASN A 360 10.00 6.28 -14.64
CA ASN A 360 9.38 7.50 -14.11
C ASN A 360 9.42 8.66 -15.11
N GLN A 361 10.54 8.82 -15.84
CA GLN A 361 10.65 9.84 -16.87
C GLN A 361 9.62 9.60 -17.99
N VAL A 362 9.47 8.37 -18.50
CA VAL A 362 8.51 8.06 -19.55
C VAL A 362 7.06 8.15 -19.05
N LEU A 363 6.81 7.83 -17.77
CA LEU A 363 5.51 8.08 -17.15
C LEU A 363 5.15 9.57 -17.17
N ASP A 364 6.08 10.41 -16.75
CA ASP A 364 5.90 11.87 -16.74
C ASP A 364 5.66 12.43 -18.15
N GLU A 365 6.45 11.97 -19.14
CA GLU A 365 6.28 12.33 -20.54
C GLU A 365 4.88 11.92 -21.04
N GLY A 366 4.44 10.70 -20.73
CA GLY A 366 3.13 10.18 -21.11
C GLY A 366 1.96 10.96 -20.50
N LEU A 367 2.05 11.34 -19.22
CA LEU A 367 1.05 12.18 -18.58
C LEU A 367 1.02 13.60 -19.17
N ALA A 368 2.17 14.14 -19.57
CA ALA A 368 2.24 15.43 -20.24
C ALA A 368 1.68 15.38 -21.69
N GLU A 369 1.83 14.27 -22.40
CA GLU A 369 1.26 14.11 -23.74
C GLU A 369 -0.27 14.09 -23.71
N GLN A 370 -0.90 13.59 -22.65
CA GLN A 370 -2.36 13.61 -22.45
C GLN A 370 -2.93 15.05 -22.40
N GLU A 371 -2.11 16.08 -22.11
CA GLU A 371 -2.54 17.48 -22.11
C GLU A 371 -3.08 17.94 -23.48
N ASN A 372 -2.70 17.28 -24.55
CA ASN A 372 -3.20 17.61 -25.89
C ASN A 372 -4.68 17.26 -26.09
N GLU A 373 -5.25 16.42 -25.22
CA GLU A 373 -6.67 16.05 -25.25
C GLU A 373 -7.56 17.08 -24.53
N PHE A 374 -6.97 17.98 -23.73
CA PHE A 374 -7.68 19.04 -23.04
C PHE A 374 -7.98 20.22 -23.96
N ASP A 375 -9.06 20.92 -23.68
CA ASP A 375 -9.38 22.19 -24.33
C ASP A 375 -8.28 23.24 -24.10
N ARG A 376 -8.26 24.26 -24.96
CA ARG A 376 -7.19 25.28 -24.95
C ARG A 376 -7.14 26.10 -23.65
N ASP A 377 -8.31 26.34 -23.04
CA ASP A 377 -8.43 27.14 -21.82
C ASP A 377 -7.95 26.33 -20.62
N THR A 378 -8.30 25.04 -20.57
CA THR A 378 -7.73 24.07 -19.61
C THR A 378 -6.21 23.95 -19.76
N ARG A 379 -5.67 23.89 -20.99
CA ARG A 379 -4.22 23.84 -21.21
C ARG A 379 -3.52 25.12 -20.77
N TRP A 380 -4.19 26.26 -20.87
CA TRP A 380 -3.69 27.52 -20.33
C TRP A 380 -3.68 27.47 -18.79
N ALA A 381 -4.81 27.09 -18.18
CA ALA A 381 -4.95 27.02 -16.73
C ALA A 381 -3.93 26.06 -16.12
N LEU A 382 -3.73 24.89 -16.76
CA LEU A 382 -2.76 23.89 -16.33
C LEU A 382 -1.32 24.41 -16.36
N ALA A 383 -0.91 25.06 -17.46
CA ALA A 383 0.42 25.64 -17.59
C ALA A 383 0.65 26.80 -16.63
N TRP A 384 -0.36 27.62 -16.36
CA TRP A 384 -0.31 28.66 -15.33
C TRP A 384 -0.19 28.05 -13.94
N PHE A 385 -1.00 27.04 -13.64
CA PHE A 385 -0.97 26.31 -12.37
C PHE A 385 0.40 25.70 -12.10
N GLU A 386 1.03 25.09 -13.10
CA GLU A 386 2.37 24.51 -12.96
C GLU A 386 3.44 25.56 -12.59
N GLN A 387 3.28 26.81 -13.03
CA GLN A 387 4.22 27.90 -12.75
C GLN A 387 3.93 28.63 -11.43
N HIS A 388 2.67 28.95 -11.17
CA HIS A 388 2.25 29.86 -10.11
C HIS A 388 1.32 29.22 -9.06
N GLY A 389 0.78 28.03 -9.32
CA GLY A 389 -0.30 27.45 -8.49
C GLY A 389 -1.55 28.35 -8.51
N MET A 390 -2.13 28.58 -7.34
CA MET A 390 -3.24 29.52 -7.13
C MET A 390 -2.75 30.92 -6.72
N ALA A 391 -1.44 31.18 -6.73
CA ALA A 391 -0.87 32.48 -6.36
C ALA A 391 -0.90 33.47 -7.53
N ASP A 392 -0.75 34.76 -7.19
CA ASP A 392 -0.63 35.83 -8.16
C ASP A 392 0.63 35.71 -9.02
N GLY A 393 0.49 35.80 -10.34
CA GLY A 393 1.59 35.94 -11.29
C GLY A 393 1.49 37.20 -12.14
N PRO A 394 2.56 37.58 -12.89
CA PRO A 394 2.58 38.80 -13.72
C PRO A 394 1.60 38.69 -14.91
N TYR A 395 0.88 39.77 -15.21
CA TYR A 395 -0.03 39.84 -16.37
C TYR A 395 0.69 39.60 -17.72
N GLY A 396 1.93 40.06 -17.85
CA GLY A 396 2.73 39.87 -19.08
C GLY A 396 3.02 38.38 -19.36
N ASP A 397 3.24 37.58 -18.32
CA ASP A 397 3.47 36.14 -18.46
C ASP A 397 2.16 35.45 -18.87
N ALA A 398 1.03 35.85 -18.25
CA ALA A 398 -0.28 35.36 -18.61
C ALA A 398 -0.66 35.69 -20.07
N GLU A 399 -0.36 36.89 -20.55
CA GLU A 399 -0.60 37.29 -21.93
C GLU A 399 0.27 36.49 -22.91
N THR A 400 1.53 36.26 -22.57
CA THR A 400 2.45 35.46 -23.39
C THR A 400 1.93 34.00 -23.47
N LEU A 401 1.54 33.44 -22.36
CA LEU A 401 0.97 32.11 -22.30
C LEU A 401 -0.34 31.99 -23.09
N SER A 402 -1.22 33.00 -23.01
CA SER A 402 -2.48 33.04 -23.76
C SER A 402 -2.28 32.96 -25.27
N LYS A 403 -1.28 33.70 -25.77
CA LYS A 403 -0.88 33.65 -27.20
C LYS A 403 -0.36 32.26 -27.59
N ALA A 404 0.42 31.62 -26.69
CA ALA A 404 0.97 30.29 -26.93
C ALA A 404 -0.09 29.17 -26.90
N LYS A 405 -1.18 29.35 -26.15
CA LYS A 405 -2.26 28.37 -26.01
C LYS A 405 -3.51 28.71 -26.83
N ASP A 406 -3.46 29.72 -27.70
CA ASP A 406 -4.55 30.20 -28.56
C ASP A 406 -5.84 30.53 -27.77
N THR A 407 -5.69 31.26 -26.67
CA THR A 407 -6.78 31.77 -25.83
C THR A 407 -6.57 33.23 -25.46
N ALA A 408 -7.47 33.85 -24.69
CA ALA A 408 -7.41 35.21 -24.27
C ALA A 408 -7.73 35.36 -22.78
N ILE A 409 -6.95 36.17 -22.04
CA ILE A 409 -7.16 36.42 -20.60
C ILE A 409 -8.59 36.90 -20.33
N ALA A 410 -9.12 37.81 -21.15
CA ALA A 410 -10.47 38.33 -20.99
C ALA A 410 -11.57 37.26 -21.14
N ALA A 411 -11.33 36.22 -21.95
CA ALA A 411 -12.23 35.10 -22.09
C ALA A 411 -12.18 34.21 -20.85
N LEU A 412 -10.98 33.88 -20.37
CA LEU A 412 -10.77 33.09 -19.15
C LEU A 412 -11.31 33.78 -17.90
N GLU A 413 -11.27 35.11 -17.84
CA GLU A 413 -11.84 35.90 -16.75
C GLU A 413 -13.38 35.93 -16.84
N ALA A 414 -13.93 36.07 -18.04
CA ALA A 414 -15.39 36.03 -18.27
C ALA A 414 -15.98 34.64 -17.96
N ASP A 415 -15.25 33.56 -18.20
CA ASP A 415 -15.62 32.20 -17.88
C ASP A 415 -15.39 31.87 -16.38
N GLY A 416 -14.83 32.78 -15.58
CA GLY A 416 -14.64 32.59 -14.14
C GLY A 416 -13.49 31.64 -13.76
N ILE A 417 -12.52 31.44 -14.66
CA ILE A 417 -11.34 30.59 -14.41
C ILE A 417 -10.26 31.35 -13.64
N LEU A 418 -10.11 32.66 -13.94
CA LEU A 418 -9.09 33.51 -13.37
C LEU A 418 -9.63 34.89 -12.97
N GLU A 419 -8.85 35.61 -12.18
CA GLU A 419 -9.01 37.04 -11.91
C GLU A 419 -7.77 37.82 -12.42
N ALA A 420 -8.02 38.89 -13.19
CA ALA A 420 -6.96 39.79 -13.67
C ALA A 420 -7.11 41.17 -13.01
N LYS A 421 -6.19 41.54 -12.11
CA LYS A 421 -6.31 42.77 -11.33
C LYS A 421 -4.95 43.43 -11.08
N LYS A 422 -4.86 44.74 -11.29
CA LYS A 422 -3.65 45.54 -10.98
C LYS A 422 -2.36 45.00 -11.60
N GLY A 423 -2.41 44.49 -12.84
CA GLY A 423 -1.24 43.93 -13.53
C GLY A 423 -0.81 42.53 -13.08
N LYS A 424 -1.66 41.87 -12.35
CA LYS A 424 -1.50 40.47 -11.90
C LYS A 424 -2.65 39.62 -12.37
N VAL A 425 -2.40 38.29 -12.46
CA VAL A 425 -3.37 37.27 -12.80
C VAL A 425 -3.23 36.12 -11.80
N ARG A 426 -4.34 35.55 -11.35
CA ARG A 426 -4.38 34.33 -10.56
C ARG A 426 -5.51 33.44 -11.01
N LEU A 427 -5.36 32.14 -10.89
CA LEU A 427 -6.47 31.20 -10.98
C LEU A 427 -7.40 31.39 -9.77
N LEU A 428 -8.71 31.23 -9.98
CA LEU A 428 -9.67 31.32 -8.88
C LEU A 428 -9.63 30.02 -8.04
N PRO A 429 -9.39 30.13 -6.72
CA PRO A 429 -9.54 29.00 -5.82
C PRO A 429 -10.97 28.44 -5.88
N ARG A 430 -11.14 27.15 -5.58
CA ARG A 430 -12.43 26.43 -5.66
C ARG A 430 -13.55 27.15 -4.93
N GLN A 431 -13.27 27.77 -3.78
CA GLN A 431 -14.22 28.49 -2.94
C GLN A 431 -14.70 29.80 -3.58
N GLU A 432 -13.94 30.37 -4.51
CA GLU A 432 -14.26 31.61 -5.22
C GLU A 432 -14.96 31.36 -6.58
N LEU A 433 -15.04 30.12 -7.05
CA LEU A 433 -15.77 29.77 -8.26
C LEU A 433 -17.27 30.05 -8.10
N ALA A 434 -17.98 30.28 -9.21
CA ALA A 434 -19.42 30.51 -9.22
C ALA A 434 -20.19 29.35 -8.54
N ALA A 435 -21.00 29.67 -7.54
CA ALA A 435 -21.72 28.63 -6.80
C ALA A 435 -22.88 27.99 -7.62
N ASP A 436 -23.36 28.71 -8.60
CA ASP A 436 -24.48 28.38 -9.49
C ASP A 436 -24.02 27.91 -10.88
N TRP A 437 -22.74 27.54 -11.02
CA TRP A 437 -22.24 27.00 -12.27
C TRP A 437 -23.00 25.72 -12.70
N ASP A 438 -23.50 25.74 -13.93
CA ASP A 438 -24.25 24.64 -14.55
C ASP A 438 -23.64 24.31 -15.93
N PRO A 439 -23.07 23.13 -16.10
CA PRO A 439 -22.42 22.73 -17.35
C PRO A 439 -23.35 22.70 -18.56
N LYS A 440 -24.69 22.70 -18.37
CA LYS A 440 -25.68 22.71 -19.45
C LYS A 440 -25.98 24.09 -19.98
N THR A 441 -25.83 25.09 -19.15
CA THR A 441 -26.12 26.49 -19.48
C THR A 441 -24.86 27.31 -19.77
N ASP A 442 -23.72 26.80 -19.38
CA ASP A 442 -22.43 27.37 -19.73
C ASP A 442 -22.15 27.23 -21.23
N ASN A 443 -21.81 28.34 -21.87
CA ASN A 443 -21.54 28.36 -23.31
C ASN A 443 -20.16 27.77 -23.69
N ARG A 444 -19.25 27.65 -22.71
CA ARG A 444 -17.88 27.17 -22.89
C ARG A 444 -17.35 26.38 -21.70
N PRO A 445 -18.05 25.34 -21.27
CA PRO A 445 -17.60 24.57 -20.13
C PRO A 445 -16.22 23.96 -20.40
N THR A 446 -15.25 24.22 -19.51
CA THR A 446 -13.89 23.73 -19.61
C THR A 446 -13.66 22.52 -18.72
N VAL A 447 -12.68 21.69 -19.06
CA VAL A 447 -12.29 20.56 -18.21
C VAL A 447 -11.73 21.05 -16.88
N TRP A 448 -11.07 22.24 -16.85
CA TRP A 448 -10.59 22.87 -15.61
C TRP A 448 -11.74 23.15 -14.63
N GLU A 449 -12.76 23.89 -15.08
CA GLU A 449 -13.92 24.21 -14.26
C GLU A 449 -14.63 22.94 -13.78
N ALA A 450 -14.87 22.00 -14.70
CA ALA A 450 -15.48 20.71 -14.40
C ALA A 450 -14.76 20.00 -13.25
N THR A 451 -13.44 19.94 -13.30
CA THR A 451 -12.62 19.29 -12.26
C THR A 451 -12.73 20.03 -10.94
N GLN A 452 -12.57 21.36 -10.95
CA GLN A 452 -12.61 22.15 -9.71
C GLN A 452 -14.00 22.14 -9.06
N HIS A 453 -15.07 22.20 -9.85
CA HIS A 453 -16.45 22.12 -9.34
C HIS A 453 -16.81 20.73 -8.81
N LEU A 454 -16.33 19.65 -9.44
CA LEU A 454 -16.52 18.29 -8.91
C LEU A 454 -15.86 18.12 -7.55
N ILE A 455 -14.62 18.60 -7.40
CA ILE A 455 -13.91 18.56 -6.12
C ILE A 455 -14.66 19.38 -5.07
N ARG A 456 -15.03 20.62 -5.39
CA ARG A 456 -15.79 21.47 -4.46
C ARG A 456 -17.09 20.82 -3.99
N ARG A 457 -17.87 20.24 -4.93
CA ARG A 457 -19.13 19.54 -4.59
C ARG A 457 -18.87 18.31 -3.71
N LEU A 458 -17.78 17.58 -3.98
CA LEU A 458 -17.40 16.42 -3.20
C LEU A 458 -17.00 16.81 -1.76
N GLU A 459 -16.21 17.87 -1.61
CA GLU A 459 -15.71 18.35 -0.32
C GLU A 459 -16.79 19.02 0.52
N ASP A 460 -17.60 19.88 -0.09
CA ASP A 460 -18.62 20.70 0.63
C ASP A 460 -19.93 19.94 0.87
N SER A 461 -20.36 19.09 -0.07
CA SER A 461 -21.72 18.52 -0.11
C SER A 461 -21.73 16.98 -0.22
N GLY A 462 -20.57 16.35 -0.33
CA GLY A 462 -20.41 14.90 -0.35
C GLY A 462 -20.69 14.25 -1.71
N GLU A 463 -20.60 12.92 -1.71
CA GLU A 463 -20.63 12.09 -2.93
C GLU A 463 -21.94 12.19 -3.73
N GLU A 464 -23.10 12.36 -3.08
CA GLU A 464 -24.38 12.44 -3.79
C GLU A 464 -24.46 13.68 -4.68
N SER A 465 -24.08 14.84 -4.13
CA SER A 465 -24.08 16.11 -4.86
C SER A 465 -23.04 16.13 -6.00
N ALA A 466 -21.86 15.54 -5.77
CA ALA A 466 -20.83 15.39 -6.81
C ALA A 466 -21.28 14.44 -7.93
N ALA A 467 -21.99 13.34 -7.60
CA ALA A 467 -22.53 12.41 -8.58
C ALA A 467 -23.66 13.02 -9.44
N GLU A 468 -24.47 13.91 -8.86
CA GLU A 468 -25.46 14.69 -9.62
C GLU A 468 -24.76 15.59 -10.64
N LEU A 469 -23.75 16.33 -10.22
CA LEU A 469 -22.97 17.19 -11.13
C LEU A 469 -22.27 16.37 -12.21
N MET A 470 -21.65 15.23 -11.85
CA MET A 470 -21.05 14.31 -12.82
C MET A 470 -22.03 13.86 -13.90
N ARG A 471 -23.27 13.55 -13.51
CA ARG A 471 -24.35 13.18 -14.46
C ARG A 471 -24.71 14.31 -15.40
N GLU A 472 -24.68 15.55 -14.91
CA GLU A 472 -24.98 16.75 -15.71
C GLU A 472 -23.89 17.08 -16.72
N MET A 473 -22.64 16.85 -16.36
CA MET A 473 -21.46 17.03 -17.21
C MET A 473 -21.35 15.98 -18.33
N GLY A 474 -21.89 14.79 -18.15
CA GLY A 474 -21.76 13.72 -19.15
C GLY A 474 -20.30 13.34 -19.43
N SER A 475 -19.89 13.34 -20.72
CA SER A 475 -18.52 12.96 -21.13
C SER A 475 -17.43 13.92 -20.63
N LEU A 476 -17.78 15.17 -20.29
CA LEU A 476 -16.82 16.12 -19.74
C LEU A 476 -16.23 15.64 -18.41
N SER A 477 -17.02 14.88 -17.64
CA SER A 477 -16.55 14.33 -16.36
C SER A 477 -15.41 13.32 -16.54
N GLU A 478 -15.41 12.50 -17.59
CA GLU A 478 -14.33 11.53 -17.85
C GLU A 478 -13.00 12.24 -18.12
N ILE A 479 -13.04 13.34 -18.88
CA ILE A 479 -11.84 14.15 -19.16
C ILE A 479 -11.37 14.88 -17.89
N ALA A 480 -12.32 15.33 -17.04
CA ALA A 480 -12.01 15.92 -15.73
C ALA A 480 -11.29 14.94 -14.79
N HIS A 481 -11.61 13.65 -14.88
CA HIS A 481 -10.90 12.59 -14.18
C HIS A 481 -9.42 12.50 -14.61
N ASP A 482 -9.16 12.55 -15.90
CA ASP A 482 -7.78 12.50 -16.42
C ASP A 482 -7.00 13.74 -16.04
N LEU A 483 -7.64 14.91 -16.03
CA LEU A 483 -7.02 16.16 -15.56
C LEU A 483 -6.66 16.08 -14.08
N ALA A 484 -7.45 15.41 -13.25
CA ALA A 484 -7.14 15.22 -11.83
C ALA A 484 -5.82 14.46 -11.61
N TYR A 485 -5.51 13.44 -12.41
CA TYR A 485 -4.21 12.75 -12.36
C TYR A 485 -3.05 13.70 -12.72
N ARG A 486 -3.23 14.51 -13.76
CA ARG A 486 -2.19 15.44 -14.19
C ARG A 486 -1.93 16.51 -13.12
N LEU A 487 -2.99 17.09 -12.56
CA LEU A 487 -2.90 18.10 -11.49
C LEU A 487 -2.26 17.50 -10.23
N TYR A 488 -2.61 16.27 -9.87
CA TYR A 488 -1.95 15.55 -8.79
C TYR A 488 -0.43 15.43 -9.01
N SER A 489 -0.01 14.98 -10.19
CA SER A 489 1.41 14.84 -10.53
C SER A 489 2.18 16.17 -10.44
N ILE A 490 1.57 17.29 -10.87
CA ILE A 490 2.17 18.63 -10.72
C ILE A 490 2.30 18.99 -9.24
N CYS A 491 1.25 18.80 -8.45
CA CYS A 491 1.26 19.11 -7.02
C CYS A 491 2.30 18.31 -6.26
N GLU A 492 2.47 17.03 -6.57
CA GLU A 492 3.48 16.17 -5.96
C GLU A 492 4.89 16.68 -6.23
N LYS A 493 5.21 17.03 -7.50
CA LYS A 493 6.50 17.61 -7.88
C LYS A 493 6.78 18.96 -7.22
N LYS A 494 5.73 19.77 -7.02
CA LYS A 494 5.81 21.09 -6.36
C LYS A 494 5.70 21.02 -4.84
N LYS A 495 5.47 19.85 -4.26
CA LYS A 495 5.26 19.63 -2.82
C LYS A 495 4.03 20.38 -2.26
N TRP A 496 2.99 20.55 -3.07
CA TRP A 496 1.71 21.16 -2.69
C TRP A 496 0.76 20.08 -2.15
N ALA A 497 1.08 19.56 -0.96
CA ALA A 497 0.44 18.38 -0.40
C ALA A 497 -1.07 18.55 -0.16
N GLU A 498 -1.51 19.71 0.29
CA GLU A 498 -2.92 20.01 0.56
C GLU A 498 -3.74 20.00 -0.74
N GLU A 499 -3.23 20.63 -1.79
CA GLU A 499 -3.87 20.65 -3.09
C GLU A 499 -3.87 19.27 -3.76
N ALA A 500 -2.78 18.53 -3.66
CA ALA A 500 -2.69 17.14 -4.14
C ALA A 500 -3.74 16.23 -3.51
N LEU A 501 -4.06 16.44 -2.23
CA LEU A 501 -5.06 15.64 -1.51
C LEU A 501 -6.44 15.73 -2.14
N SER A 502 -6.85 16.91 -2.60
CA SER A 502 -8.15 17.14 -3.25
C SER A 502 -8.26 16.39 -4.59
N TYR A 503 -7.24 16.43 -5.43
CA TYR A 503 -7.21 15.69 -6.69
C TYR A 503 -7.21 14.18 -6.47
N ASN A 504 -6.41 13.70 -5.51
CA ASN A 504 -6.43 12.29 -5.12
C ASN A 504 -7.79 11.86 -4.58
N GLY A 505 -8.42 12.70 -3.76
CA GLY A 505 -9.75 12.47 -3.19
C GLY A 505 -10.83 12.29 -4.25
N LEU A 506 -10.82 13.12 -5.30
CA LEU A 506 -11.75 13.00 -6.42
C LEU A 506 -11.61 11.64 -7.12
N VAL A 507 -10.40 11.22 -7.47
CA VAL A 507 -10.18 9.93 -8.15
C VAL A 507 -10.55 8.75 -7.26
N VAL A 508 -10.23 8.80 -5.97
CA VAL A 508 -10.59 7.74 -5.01
C VAL A 508 -12.11 7.60 -4.87
N ALA A 509 -12.85 8.71 -4.91
CA ALA A 509 -14.31 8.70 -4.86
C ALA A 509 -14.96 8.28 -6.20
N TRP A 510 -14.22 8.31 -7.31
CA TRP A 510 -14.75 8.14 -8.67
C TRP A 510 -15.64 6.92 -8.89
N PRO A 511 -15.28 5.70 -8.43
CA PRO A 511 -16.12 4.52 -8.60
C PRO A 511 -17.51 4.67 -7.96
N GLU A 512 -17.55 5.28 -6.78
CA GLU A 512 -18.82 5.52 -6.08
C GLU A 512 -19.65 6.63 -6.75
N LEU A 513 -19.00 7.71 -7.20
CA LEU A 513 -19.64 8.77 -7.97
C LEU A 513 -20.26 8.22 -9.25
N THR A 514 -19.53 7.40 -10.02
CA THR A 514 -20.01 6.75 -11.24
C THR A 514 -21.19 5.83 -10.96
N ARG A 515 -21.12 5.03 -9.89
CA ARG A 515 -22.21 4.15 -9.47
C ARG A 515 -23.48 4.94 -9.15
N ARG A 516 -23.36 6.03 -8.39
CA ARG A 516 -24.49 6.91 -8.02
C ARG A 516 -25.04 7.67 -9.23
N ALA A 517 -24.17 8.21 -10.06
CA ALA A 517 -24.57 8.90 -11.30
C ALA A 517 -25.37 7.99 -12.23
N SER A 518 -24.99 6.71 -12.33
CA SER A 518 -25.69 5.70 -13.13
C SER A 518 -27.02 5.26 -12.51
N SER A 519 -27.11 5.13 -11.19
CA SER A 519 -28.32 4.69 -10.47
C SER A 519 -29.43 5.73 -10.48
N GLY A 520 -29.13 7.01 -10.58
CA GLY A 520 -30.12 8.11 -10.70
C GLY A 520 -30.95 8.08 -12.00
N ARG A 521 -30.59 7.26 -13.00
CA ARG A 521 -31.41 7.03 -14.19
C ARG A 521 -32.68 6.21 -13.96
N ALA A 522 -32.84 5.60 -12.79
CA ALA A 522 -33.90 4.65 -12.47
C ALA A 522 -35.06 5.23 -11.63
N LYS A 523 -35.24 6.55 -11.48
CA LYS A 523 -36.48 7.08 -10.95
C LYS A 523 -37.59 6.86 -11.98
N LYS A 524 -38.51 5.92 -11.66
CA LYS A 524 -39.74 5.62 -12.37
C LYS A 524 -40.58 6.91 -12.60
N PRO A 525 -41.34 6.99 -13.72
CA PRO A 525 -42.35 8.01 -13.89
C PRO A 525 -43.37 7.84 -12.76
N GLU A 526 -43.74 8.96 -12.12
CA GLU A 526 -44.85 9.06 -11.17
C GLU A 526 -46.09 8.40 -11.77
N GLN A 527 -46.62 7.39 -11.10
CA GLN A 527 -47.96 6.92 -11.37
C GLN A 527 -48.92 8.08 -11.06
N GLN A 528 -49.50 8.66 -12.09
CA GLN A 528 -50.68 9.48 -11.93
C GLN A 528 -51.75 8.63 -11.25
N GLU A 529 -52.11 8.99 -10.02
CA GLU A 529 -53.32 8.51 -9.36
C GLU A 529 -54.51 8.88 -10.23
N LEU A 530 -55.09 7.89 -10.89
CA LEU A 530 -56.41 7.98 -11.46
C LEU A 530 -57.41 7.97 -10.27
N SER A 531 -57.83 9.15 -9.86
CA SER A 531 -59.01 9.31 -9.03
C SER A 531 -60.26 8.97 -9.83
N SER A 532 -60.95 7.93 -9.43
CA SER A 532 -62.35 7.67 -9.72
C SER A 532 -63.12 7.52 -8.43
#